data_496bf83195703fcaa2f1c0aaff40772e
#
_entry.id   496bf83195703fcaa2f1c0aaff40772e
#
_cell.length_a   1.000
_cell.length_b   1.000
_cell.length_c   1.000
_cell.angle_alpha   90.00
_cell.angle_beta   90.00
_cell.angle_gamma   90.00
#
_symmetry.space_group_name_H-M   'P 1'
#
loop_
_entity.id
_entity.type
_entity.pdbx_description
1 polymer ?
#
loop_
_entity_poly.entity_id
_entity_poly.type
_entity_poly.pdbx_seq_one_letter_code
_entity_poly.pdbx_strand_id
1 'polypeptide(L)'
;MKKLLLAAAVATLSVNAVQAAPTLYGKLNVSINQVDNKNFDGKSDVTEVNSNSSRIGVKGEEKLTDKLSAVYLAEWAISTDGSGSDTDLSARNRFIGLKTEGVGTLKVGKYDSYFKTSAGSNQDIFNDDTRLDITNIMYGENRLDNVVGFELDPKLLAGLTFNIMAQTGESTSDSKKGETGKDSKNDSFDSVSTS
;
A
#
# COMPACT_ATOMS: atom_id res chain seq x y z
N MET A 1 -7.63 -18.17 27.77
CA MET A 1 -8.59 -17.22 28.38
C MET A 1 -8.24 -15.75 28.11
N LYS A 2 -6.96 -15.30 28.22
CA LYS A 2 -6.59 -13.87 27.96
C LYS A 2 -6.87 -13.39 26.52
N LYS A 3 -6.72 -14.27 25.53
CA LYS A 3 -6.98 -13.93 24.10
C LYS A 3 -8.47 -13.75 23.78
N LEU A 4 -9.34 -14.47 24.46
CA LEU A 4 -10.80 -14.35 24.29
C LEU A 4 -11.35 -13.06 24.92
N LEU A 5 -10.75 -12.60 26.01
CA LEU A 5 -11.13 -11.33 26.65
C LEU A 5 -10.78 -10.13 25.78
N LEU A 6 -9.65 -10.18 25.05
CA LEU A 6 -9.26 -9.11 24.13
C LEU A 6 -10.22 -9.03 22.91
N ALA A 7 -10.61 -10.18 22.37
CA ALA A 7 -11.57 -10.24 21.27
C ALA A 7 -12.96 -9.75 21.68
N ALA A 8 -13.40 -10.06 22.89
CA ALA A 8 -14.67 -9.57 23.44
C ALA A 8 -14.64 -8.06 23.70
N ALA A 9 -13.51 -7.50 24.18
CA ALA A 9 -13.37 -6.06 24.40
C ALA A 9 -13.43 -5.27 23.08
N VAL A 10 -12.85 -5.79 22.01
CA VAL A 10 -12.92 -5.17 20.66
C VAL A 10 -14.35 -5.23 20.11
N ALA A 11 -15.05 -6.34 20.30
CA ALA A 11 -16.44 -6.49 19.85
C ALA A 11 -17.42 -5.57 20.60
N THR A 12 -17.20 -5.30 21.89
CA THR A 12 -18.06 -4.40 22.66
C THR A 12 -17.81 -2.92 22.40
N LEU A 13 -16.61 -2.53 21.98
CA LEU A 13 -16.31 -1.15 21.58
C LEU A 13 -16.95 -0.77 20.25
N SER A 14 -17.24 -1.74 19.38
CA SER A 14 -17.85 -1.49 18.08
C SER A 14 -19.35 -1.16 18.13
N VAL A 15 -20.03 -1.36 19.23
CA VAL A 15 -21.50 -1.20 19.34
C VAL A 15 -21.95 0.24 19.61
N ASN A 16 -21.04 1.13 20.05
CA ASN A 16 -21.37 2.52 20.38
C ASN A 16 -20.67 3.58 19.50
N ALA A 17 -19.90 3.18 18.50
CA ALA A 17 -19.32 4.13 17.56
C ALA A 17 -20.41 4.59 16.59
N VAL A 18 -20.56 5.89 16.40
CA VAL A 18 -21.25 6.46 15.23
C VAL A 18 -20.46 5.97 14.03
N GLN A 19 -20.91 4.86 13.45
CA GLN A 19 -20.20 4.21 12.35
C GLN A 19 -20.20 5.13 11.13
N ALA A 20 -19.06 5.69 10.80
CA ALA A 20 -18.84 6.15 9.47
C ALA A 20 -18.82 4.91 8.57
N ALA A 21 -19.82 4.78 7.69
CA ALA A 21 -19.94 3.60 6.83
C ALA A 21 -18.65 3.42 6.00
N PRO A 22 -18.12 2.19 5.90
CA PRO A 22 -16.97 1.90 5.04
C PRO A 22 -17.23 2.39 3.61
N THR A 23 -16.27 3.06 3.01
CA THR A 23 -16.35 3.51 1.63
C THR A 23 -15.78 2.45 0.71
N LEU A 24 -16.63 1.88 -0.14
CA LEU A 24 -16.20 1.07 -1.27
C LEU A 24 -15.76 2.02 -2.39
N TYR A 25 -14.61 1.77 -2.99
CA TYR A 25 -14.10 2.54 -4.13
C TYR A 25 -13.40 1.64 -5.14
N GLY A 26 -13.16 2.15 -6.34
CA GLY A 26 -12.42 1.42 -7.36
C GLY A 26 -12.11 2.28 -8.57
N LYS A 27 -11.25 1.74 -9.42
CA LYS A 27 -10.90 2.28 -10.74
C LYS A 27 -10.79 1.10 -11.70
N LEU A 28 -11.46 1.18 -12.83
CA LEU A 28 -11.22 0.32 -13.98
C LEU A 28 -10.54 1.16 -15.06
N ASN A 29 -9.35 0.74 -15.47
CA ASN A 29 -8.54 1.43 -16.46
C ASN A 29 -8.01 0.39 -17.45
N VAL A 30 -8.47 0.49 -18.69
CA VAL A 30 -8.17 -0.46 -19.76
C VAL A 30 -7.67 0.32 -20.96
N SER A 31 -6.63 -0.16 -21.60
CA SER A 31 -6.12 0.37 -22.86
C SER A 31 -6.09 -0.70 -23.95
N ILE A 32 -6.14 -0.25 -25.19
CA ILE A 32 -5.86 -1.09 -26.37
C ILE A 32 -4.59 -0.53 -26.97
N ASN A 33 -3.54 -1.34 -26.93
CA ASN A 33 -2.21 -0.95 -27.37
C ASN A 33 -1.82 -1.74 -28.63
N GLN A 34 -1.25 -1.06 -29.59
CA GLN A 34 -0.52 -1.71 -30.68
C GLN A 34 0.98 -1.61 -30.42
N VAL A 35 1.63 -2.75 -30.25
CA VAL A 35 3.05 -2.84 -29.93
C VAL A 35 3.82 -3.36 -31.14
N ASP A 36 4.76 -2.55 -31.64
CA ASP A 36 5.72 -2.96 -32.66
C ASP A 36 6.94 -3.60 -31.99
N ASN A 37 7.02 -4.91 -32.08
CA ASN A 37 8.10 -5.69 -31.47
C ASN A 37 9.24 -6.03 -32.45
N LYS A 38 9.15 -5.62 -33.72
CA LYS A 38 10.10 -6.03 -34.76
C LYS A 38 11.55 -5.62 -34.49
N ASN A 39 11.73 -4.51 -33.80
CA ASN A 39 13.05 -3.95 -33.55
C ASN A 39 13.72 -4.47 -32.26
N PHE A 40 13.01 -5.19 -31.40
CA PHE A 40 13.53 -5.57 -30.07
C PHE A 40 13.75 -7.07 -29.89
N ASP A 41 12.89 -7.94 -30.43
CA ASP A 41 12.98 -9.39 -30.16
C ASP A 41 12.68 -10.26 -31.38
N GLY A 42 12.54 -9.69 -32.58
CA GLY A 42 12.10 -10.43 -33.78
C GLY A 42 10.68 -11.00 -33.70
N LYS A 43 9.87 -10.50 -32.76
CA LYS A 43 8.48 -10.86 -32.58
C LYS A 43 7.57 -10.05 -33.49
N SER A 44 6.41 -10.60 -33.81
CA SER A 44 5.41 -9.91 -34.63
C SER A 44 4.75 -8.76 -33.87
N ASP A 45 4.25 -7.76 -34.60
CA ASP A 45 3.38 -6.74 -34.04
C ASP A 45 2.16 -7.38 -33.39
N VAL A 46 1.77 -6.89 -32.24
CA VAL A 46 0.60 -7.40 -31.51
C VAL A 46 -0.31 -6.26 -31.11
N THR A 47 -1.61 -6.55 -31.13
CA THR A 47 -2.61 -5.68 -30.50
C THR A 47 -3.00 -6.31 -29.16
N GLU A 48 -2.84 -5.55 -28.09
CA GLU A 48 -3.07 -6.01 -26.73
C GLU A 48 -4.16 -5.19 -26.06
N VAL A 49 -4.95 -5.86 -25.22
CA VAL A 49 -5.85 -5.21 -24.28
C VAL A 49 -5.19 -5.32 -22.90
N ASN A 50 -4.91 -4.20 -22.27
CA ASN A 50 -4.18 -4.17 -21.01
C ASN A 50 -4.98 -3.56 -19.88
N SER A 51 -4.89 -4.17 -18.70
CA SER A 51 -5.41 -3.64 -17.45
C SER A 51 -4.36 -2.77 -16.78
N ASN A 52 -4.63 -1.46 -16.68
CA ASN A 52 -3.66 -0.46 -16.22
C ASN A 52 -3.96 -0.06 -14.77
N SER A 53 -3.37 -0.78 -13.79
CA SER A 53 -3.55 -0.51 -12.36
C SER A 53 -5.03 -0.43 -11.93
N SER A 54 -5.90 -1.21 -12.55
CA SER A 54 -7.29 -1.37 -12.14
C SER A 54 -7.36 -1.94 -10.72
N ARG A 55 -8.31 -1.46 -9.93
CA ARG A 55 -8.37 -1.81 -8.50
C ARG A 55 -9.75 -1.65 -7.90
N ILE A 56 -9.96 -2.37 -6.81
CA ILE A 56 -11.09 -2.20 -5.90
C ILE A 56 -10.57 -2.12 -4.47
N GLY A 57 -11.24 -1.38 -3.61
CA GLY A 57 -10.83 -1.25 -2.22
C GLY A 57 -11.95 -0.79 -1.30
N VAL A 58 -11.72 -1.00 -0.03
CA VAL A 58 -12.55 -0.52 1.08
C VAL A 58 -11.68 0.31 1.99
N LYS A 59 -12.17 1.47 2.41
CA LYS A 59 -11.50 2.35 3.37
C LYS A 59 -12.49 2.97 4.33
N GLY A 60 -12.02 3.35 5.49
CA GLY A 60 -12.86 4.03 6.46
C GLY A 60 -12.06 4.64 7.61
N GLU A 61 -12.77 5.46 8.36
CA GLU A 61 -12.31 6.04 9.61
C GLU A 61 -13.46 5.93 10.62
N GLU A 62 -13.21 5.25 11.74
CA GLU A 62 -14.18 5.02 12.80
C GLU A 62 -13.77 5.83 14.04
N LYS A 63 -14.62 6.73 14.47
CA LYS A 63 -14.38 7.55 15.65
C LYS A 63 -14.50 6.69 16.92
N LEU A 64 -13.41 6.56 17.67
CA LEU A 64 -13.37 5.82 18.93
C LEU A 64 -13.62 6.72 20.15
N THR A 65 -13.09 7.94 20.10
CA THR A 65 -13.31 9.01 21.09
C THR A 65 -13.31 10.36 20.38
N ASP A 66 -13.45 11.45 21.10
CA ASP A 66 -13.44 12.81 20.50
C ASP A 66 -12.14 13.14 19.78
N LYS A 67 -11.02 12.53 20.14
CA LYS A 67 -9.70 12.79 19.56
C LYS A 67 -9.03 11.57 18.93
N LEU A 68 -9.63 10.39 19.05
CA LEU A 68 -9.04 9.14 18.57
C LEU A 68 -9.97 8.47 17.56
N SER A 69 -9.44 8.11 16.41
CA SER A 69 -10.11 7.34 15.37
C SER A 69 -9.31 6.11 15.00
N ALA A 70 -9.99 5.03 14.64
CA ALA A 70 -9.40 3.92 13.89
C ALA A 70 -9.50 4.23 12.39
N VAL A 71 -8.40 4.05 11.65
CA VAL A 71 -8.36 4.21 10.19
C VAL A 71 -7.98 2.89 9.55
N TYR A 72 -8.56 2.58 8.40
CA TYR A 72 -8.25 1.35 7.69
C TYR A 72 -8.38 1.50 6.18
N LEU A 73 -7.63 0.67 5.48
CA LEU A 73 -7.69 0.53 4.04
C LEU A 73 -7.38 -0.92 3.66
N ALA A 74 -8.15 -1.47 2.73
CA ALA A 74 -7.86 -2.74 2.07
C ALA A 74 -8.10 -2.57 0.58
N GLU A 75 -7.05 -2.69 -0.23
CA GLU A 75 -7.08 -2.51 -1.68
C GLU A 75 -6.51 -3.72 -2.39
N TRP A 76 -7.12 -4.10 -3.50
CA TRP A 76 -6.68 -5.18 -4.39
C TRP A 76 -6.62 -4.66 -5.83
N ALA A 77 -5.61 -5.09 -6.58
CA ALA A 77 -5.61 -4.97 -8.03
C ALA A 77 -6.56 -5.99 -8.63
N ILE A 78 -7.16 -5.60 -9.76
CA ILE A 78 -8.08 -6.41 -10.55
C ILE A 78 -7.49 -6.52 -11.96
N SER A 79 -7.47 -7.73 -12.51
CA SER A 79 -7.19 -7.96 -13.94
C SER A 79 -8.49 -7.78 -14.72
N THR A 80 -8.60 -6.71 -15.49
CA THR A 80 -9.82 -6.41 -16.28
C THR A 80 -9.72 -6.92 -17.72
N ASP A 81 -8.55 -7.35 -18.16
CA ASP A 81 -8.26 -7.92 -19.47
C ASP A 81 -8.31 -9.47 -19.46
N GLY A 82 -8.41 -10.09 -18.28
CA GLY A 82 -8.44 -11.55 -18.14
C GLY A 82 -7.12 -12.23 -18.43
N SER A 83 -6.01 -11.48 -18.54
CA SER A 83 -4.68 -12.01 -18.88
C SER A 83 -3.90 -12.53 -17.69
N GLY A 84 -4.45 -12.48 -16.49
CA GLY A 84 -3.80 -12.93 -15.26
C GLY A 84 -3.88 -14.44 -15.04
N SER A 85 -2.93 -15.00 -14.30
CA SER A 85 -3.06 -16.31 -13.69
C SER A 85 -4.20 -16.29 -12.67
N ASP A 86 -4.82 -17.39 -12.39
CA ASP A 86 -6.04 -17.73 -11.59
C ASP A 86 -6.43 -16.87 -10.37
N THR A 87 -5.75 -15.78 -10.06
CA THR A 87 -6.08 -14.86 -8.99
C THR A 87 -6.44 -13.49 -9.55
N ASP A 88 -7.72 -13.24 -9.74
CA ASP A 88 -8.25 -11.96 -10.21
C ASP A 88 -7.99 -10.79 -9.26
N LEU A 89 -7.60 -11.06 -8.01
CA LEU A 89 -7.32 -10.09 -6.97
C LEU A 89 -5.91 -10.25 -6.42
N SER A 90 -5.06 -9.26 -6.63
CA SER A 90 -3.73 -9.21 -6.01
C SER A 90 -3.62 -8.12 -4.95
N ALA A 91 -2.77 -8.37 -3.94
CA ALA A 91 -2.64 -7.49 -2.79
C ALA A 91 -2.00 -6.15 -3.15
N ARG A 92 -2.70 -5.05 -2.84
CA ARG A 92 -2.19 -3.67 -2.86
C ARG A 92 -2.06 -3.13 -1.43
N ASN A 93 -2.38 -1.86 -1.21
CA ASN A 93 -2.30 -1.25 0.11
C ASN A 93 -3.34 -1.85 1.07
N ARG A 94 -2.89 -2.33 2.23
CA ARG A 94 -3.74 -2.88 3.29
C ARG A 94 -3.13 -2.52 4.64
N PHE A 95 -3.80 -1.67 5.39
CA PHE A 95 -3.34 -1.26 6.72
C PHE A 95 -4.51 -0.98 7.66
N ILE A 96 -4.19 -0.99 8.93
CA ILE A 96 -5.01 -0.45 10.00
C ILE A 96 -4.17 0.55 10.79
N GLY A 97 -4.80 1.58 11.34
CA GLY A 97 -4.10 2.60 12.12
C GLY A 97 -4.95 3.25 13.18
N LEU A 98 -4.27 3.95 14.07
CA LEU A 98 -4.87 4.80 15.08
C LEU A 98 -4.46 6.26 14.80
N LYS A 99 -5.45 7.10 14.56
CA LYS A 99 -5.30 8.53 14.31
C LYS A 99 -5.68 9.31 15.55
N THR A 100 -4.76 10.11 16.03
CA THR A 100 -4.99 11.05 17.14
C THR A 100 -4.96 12.48 16.60
N GLU A 101 -6.06 13.20 16.75
CA GLU A 101 -6.16 14.59 16.27
C GLU A 101 -5.10 15.48 16.93
N GLY A 102 -4.40 16.28 16.13
CA GLY A 102 -3.33 17.17 16.55
C GLY A 102 -2.01 16.48 16.93
N VAL A 103 -1.90 15.15 16.75
CA VAL A 103 -0.67 14.38 17.00
C VAL A 103 -0.22 13.67 15.73
N GLY A 104 -1.06 12.80 15.16
CA GLY A 104 -0.72 12.03 13.98
C GLY A 104 -1.40 10.68 13.91
N THR A 105 -0.95 9.86 12.95
CA THR A 105 -1.53 8.54 12.68
C THR A 105 -0.45 7.46 12.74
N LEU A 106 -0.60 6.51 13.64
CA LEU A 106 0.18 5.27 13.65
C LEU A 106 -0.49 4.25 12.75
N LYS A 107 0.24 3.66 11.78
CA LYS A 107 -0.26 2.66 10.84
C LYS A 107 0.57 1.40 10.87
N VAL A 108 -0.08 0.25 10.69
CA VAL A 108 0.58 -1.04 10.53
C VAL A 108 -0.03 -1.81 9.36
N GLY A 109 0.80 -2.50 8.57
CA GLY A 109 0.32 -3.32 7.46
C GLY A 109 1.24 -3.32 6.25
N LYS A 110 0.63 -3.39 5.06
CA LYS A 110 1.29 -3.29 3.75
C LYS A 110 0.83 -2.02 3.06
N TYR A 111 1.76 -1.11 2.74
CA TYR A 111 1.41 0.11 2.01
C TYR A 111 2.63 0.76 1.33
N ASP A 112 2.33 1.69 0.42
CA ASP A 112 3.34 2.40 -0.36
C ASP A 112 4.30 3.16 0.57
N SER A 113 5.59 3.17 0.25
CA SER A 113 6.60 3.91 0.98
C SER A 113 6.26 5.41 1.02
N TYR A 114 6.68 6.10 2.06
CA TYR A 114 6.46 7.55 2.13
C TYR A 114 7.25 8.29 1.05
N PHE A 115 8.38 7.75 0.61
CA PHE A 115 9.08 8.26 -0.55
C PHE A 115 8.20 8.23 -1.80
N LYS A 116 7.54 7.11 -2.07
CA LYS A 116 6.60 6.96 -3.19
C LYS A 116 5.43 7.93 -3.10
N THR A 117 4.82 8.08 -1.94
CA THR A 117 3.62 8.91 -1.80
C THR A 117 3.91 10.39 -1.79
N SER A 118 5.09 10.83 -1.37
CA SER A 118 5.46 12.24 -1.29
C SER A 118 6.06 12.80 -2.58
N ALA A 119 6.91 12.05 -3.26
CA ALA A 119 7.62 12.50 -4.44
C ALA A 119 7.27 11.69 -5.70
N GLY A 120 7.32 10.37 -5.62
CA GLY A 120 7.24 9.48 -6.77
C GLY A 120 5.90 9.53 -7.50
N SER A 121 4.79 9.51 -6.79
CA SER A 121 3.45 9.50 -7.40
C SER A 121 3.17 10.69 -8.33
N ASN A 122 3.84 11.82 -8.11
CA ASN A 122 3.69 13.01 -8.95
C ASN A 122 4.57 12.98 -10.20
N GLN A 123 5.58 12.10 -10.22
CA GLN A 123 6.56 11.98 -11.29
C GLN A 123 6.35 10.73 -12.14
N ASP A 124 5.51 9.81 -11.68
CA ASP A 124 5.21 8.53 -12.32
C ASP A 124 4.16 8.71 -13.44
N ILE A 125 4.57 9.39 -14.50
CA ILE A 125 3.71 9.63 -15.68
C ILE A 125 3.57 8.41 -16.58
N PHE A 126 4.44 7.42 -16.45
CA PHE A 126 4.47 6.18 -17.25
C PHE A 126 4.07 4.95 -16.43
N ASN A 127 3.29 5.12 -15.37
CA ASN A 127 2.90 4.02 -14.46
C ASN A 127 2.13 2.87 -15.12
N ASP A 128 1.67 3.06 -16.34
CA ASP A 128 0.97 2.06 -17.13
C ASP A 128 1.89 1.37 -18.16
N ASP A 129 3.17 1.78 -18.27
CA ASP A 129 4.18 1.14 -19.13
C ASP A 129 5.19 0.38 -18.27
N THR A 130 5.17 -0.94 -18.35
CA THR A 130 6.05 -1.82 -17.56
C THR A 130 7.55 -1.59 -17.77
N ARG A 131 7.95 -0.92 -18.85
CA ARG A 131 9.36 -0.62 -19.16
C ARG A 131 9.81 0.72 -18.62
N LEU A 132 8.91 1.71 -18.57
CA LEU A 132 9.16 3.08 -18.15
C LEU A 132 8.59 3.43 -16.77
N ASP A 133 7.98 2.45 -16.11
CA ASP A 133 7.48 2.60 -14.74
C ASP A 133 8.63 3.05 -13.82
N ILE A 134 8.37 4.09 -13.03
CA ILE A 134 9.36 4.70 -12.13
C ILE A 134 9.91 3.70 -11.11
N THR A 135 9.14 2.68 -10.74
CA THR A 135 9.57 1.61 -9.83
C THR A 135 10.74 0.80 -10.35
N ASN A 136 10.95 0.78 -11.68
CA ASN A 136 12.10 0.13 -12.32
C ASN A 136 13.36 1.00 -12.31
N ILE A 137 13.22 2.31 -12.07
CA ILE A 137 14.30 3.29 -12.22
C ILE A 137 14.71 3.88 -10.86
N MET A 138 13.74 4.15 -10.00
CA MET A 138 13.98 4.77 -8.69
C MET A 138 13.88 3.77 -7.55
N TYR A 139 14.95 3.71 -6.79
CA TYR A 139 15.00 2.90 -5.57
C TYR A 139 14.11 3.52 -4.48
N GLY A 140 13.30 2.70 -3.81
CA GLY A 140 12.41 3.17 -2.75
C GLY A 140 10.97 3.45 -3.16
N GLU A 141 10.67 3.42 -4.45
CA GLU A 141 9.32 3.53 -5.02
C GLU A 141 8.49 2.24 -4.85
N ASN A 142 8.52 1.64 -3.67
CA ASN A 142 7.95 0.32 -3.43
C ASN A 142 6.76 0.36 -2.50
N ARG A 143 5.95 -0.68 -2.58
CA ARG A 143 4.97 -1.05 -1.56
C ARG A 143 5.59 -2.08 -0.65
N LEU A 144 5.74 -1.72 0.61
CA LEU A 144 6.44 -2.52 1.60
C LEU A 144 5.45 -3.37 2.40
N ASP A 145 5.83 -4.61 2.65
CA ASP A 145 5.13 -5.53 3.55
C ASP A 145 5.61 -5.31 5.00
N ASN A 146 4.77 -5.68 5.96
CA ASN A 146 5.14 -5.73 7.38
C ASN A 146 5.67 -4.40 7.91
N VAL A 147 4.96 -3.33 7.63
CA VAL A 147 5.40 -1.97 7.91
C VAL A 147 4.70 -1.42 9.15
N VAL A 148 5.47 -0.73 9.97
CA VAL A 148 4.98 0.17 11.02
C VAL A 148 5.38 1.59 10.64
N GLY A 149 4.44 2.52 10.59
CA GLY A 149 4.70 3.90 10.22
C GLY A 149 3.91 4.90 11.03
N PHE A 150 4.45 6.10 11.10
CA PHE A 150 3.81 7.24 11.75
C PHE A 150 3.77 8.44 10.80
N GLU A 151 2.60 9.05 10.70
CA GLU A 151 2.33 10.26 9.93
C GLU A 151 2.00 11.38 10.92
N LEU A 152 2.78 12.46 10.91
CA LEU A 152 2.54 13.63 11.75
C LEU A 152 1.27 14.36 11.30
N ASP A 153 0.44 14.81 12.25
CA ASP A 153 -0.68 15.69 11.92
C ASP A 153 -0.13 17.08 11.51
N PRO A 154 -0.43 17.56 10.28
CA PRO A 154 0.04 18.87 9.83
C PRO A 154 -0.35 20.04 10.74
N LYS A 155 -1.42 19.89 11.51
CA LYS A 155 -1.87 20.89 12.48
C LYS A 155 -0.87 21.11 13.63
N LEU A 156 -0.04 20.10 13.93
CA LEU A 156 0.93 20.15 15.03
C LEU A 156 2.05 21.15 14.75
N LEU A 157 2.52 21.23 13.51
CA LEU A 157 3.67 22.06 13.10
C LEU A 157 3.31 23.05 11.97
N ALA A 158 2.17 23.74 12.10
CA ALA A 158 1.76 24.81 11.20
C ALA A 158 1.75 24.43 9.69
N GLY A 159 1.39 23.20 9.38
CA GLY A 159 1.30 22.69 8.01
C GLY A 159 2.50 21.87 7.55
N LEU A 160 3.57 21.76 8.35
CA LEU A 160 4.68 20.88 8.05
C LEU A 160 4.24 19.41 8.22
N THR A 161 4.52 18.59 7.23
CA THR A 161 4.32 17.14 7.30
C THR A 161 5.65 16.44 7.54
N PHE A 162 5.64 15.44 8.39
CA PHE A 162 6.77 14.52 8.58
C PHE A 162 6.23 13.11 8.76
N ASN A 163 6.74 12.19 7.97
CA ASN A 163 6.31 10.80 7.99
C ASN A 163 7.52 9.89 8.09
N ILE A 164 7.42 8.86 8.88
CA ILE A 164 8.45 7.84 9.03
C ILE A 164 7.81 6.46 9.05
N MET A 165 8.42 5.51 8.36
CA MET A 165 8.03 4.11 8.40
C MET A 165 9.25 3.20 8.44
N ALA A 166 9.06 2.03 9.02
CA ALA A 166 10.05 0.98 9.07
C ALA A 166 9.40 -0.35 8.68
N GLN A 167 10.08 -1.11 7.84
CA GLN A 167 9.72 -2.47 7.51
C GLN A 167 10.35 -3.40 8.55
N THR A 168 9.54 -4.27 9.17
CA THR A 168 10.04 -5.23 10.14
C THR A 168 10.62 -6.46 9.43
N GLY A 169 11.76 -6.94 9.91
CA GLY A 169 12.36 -8.21 9.48
C GLY A 169 11.62 -9.38 10.10
N GLU A 170 10.74 -10.06 9.35
CA GLU A 170 9.98 -11.22 9.86
C GLU A 170 10.63 -12.57 9.53
N SER A 171 11.73 -12.59 8.79
CA SER A 171 12.36 -13.83 8.37
C SER A 171 13.23 -14.42 9.45
N THR A 172 12.83 -15.57 9.98
CA THR A 172 13.66 -16.40 10.84
C THR A 172 14.51 -17.42 10.05
N SER A 173 14.38 -17.46 8.73
CA SER A 173 15.12 -18.38 7.85
C SER A 173 15.90 -17.60 6.80
N ASP A 174 17.14 -18.01 6.56
CA ASP A 174 18.10 -17.45 5.60
C ASP A 174 17.66 -17.44 4.12
N SER A 175 16.38 -17.68 3.83
CA SER A 175 15.90 -18.05 2.50
C SER A 175 15.06 -16.98 1.80
N LYS A 176 14.77 -15.84 2.39
CA LYS A 176 14.08 -14.77 1.68
C LYS A 176 15.01 -13.60 1.42
N LYS A 177 15.58 -13.61 0.23
CA LYS A 177 16.12 -12.41 -0.39
C LYS A 177 15.04 -11.34 -0.36
N GLY A 178 15.22 -10.29 0.41
CA GLY A 178 14.40 -9.10 0.28
C GLY A 178 14.50 -8.58 -1.15
N GLU A 179 13.48 -7.91 -1.66
CA GLU A 179 13.45 -7.33 -3.01
C GLU A 179 14.65 -6.38 -3.27
N THR A 180 15.46 -6.10 -2.28
CA THR A 180 16.66 -5.27 -2.34
C THR A 180 17.97 -6.04 -2.53
N GLY A 181 17.94 -7.38 -2.64
CA GLY A 181 19.12 -8.17 -2.89
C GLY A 181 20.13 -8.28 -1.74
N LYS A 182 19.79 -7.78 -0.54
CA LYS A 182 20.57 -8.01 0.68
C LYS A 182 19.99 -9.16 1.48
N ASP A 183 20.86 -10.06 1.93
CA ASP A 183 20.50 -11.09 2.90
C ASP A 183 20.02 -10.39 4.18
N SER A 184 18.74 -10.53 4.54
CA SER A 184 18.24 -10.05 5.80
C SER A 184 18.82 -10.94 6.91
N LYS A 185 19.90 -10.50 7.49
CA LYS A 185 20.42 -11.07 8.75
C LYS A 185 19.57 -10.49 9.86
N ASN A 186 18.64 -11.24 10.43
CA ASN A 186 17.98 -11.04 11.74
C ASN A 186 17.95 -9.60 12.31
N ASP A 187 17.90 -8.58 11.47
CA ASP A 187 17.80 -7.19 11.89
C ASP A 187 16.33 -6.89 12.22
N SER A 188 16.11 -6.12 13.25
CA SER A 188 14.77 -5.73 13.68
C SER A 188 14.01 -4.97 12.59
N PHE A 189 14.73 -4.32 11.68
CA PHE A 189 14.19 -3.57 10.56
C PHE A 189 15.01 -3.80 9.30
N ASP A 190 14.32 -4.07 8.19
CA ASP A 190 14.92 -4.29 6.87
C ASP A 190 15.08 -2.98 6.09
N SER A 191 14.17 -2.03 6.25
CA SER A 191 14.22 -0.74 5.57
C SER A 191 13.51 0.36 6.36
N VAL A 192 13.92 1.61 6.11
CA VAL A 192 13.28 2.82 6.66
C VAL A 192 13.01 3.79 5.52
N SER A 193 11.83 4.40 5.52
CA SER A 193 11.43 5.46 4.58
C SER A 193 10.88 6.66 5.33
N THR A 194 11.25 7.85 4.88
CA THR A 194 10.79 9.14 5.45
C THR A 194 10.30 10.07 4.35
N SER A 195 9.48 11.04 4.71
CA SER A 195 9.09 12.15 3.84
C SER A 195 8.72 13.39 4.65
#